data_48a990448fe6a8f508d94893ab85ce2e
#
_entry.id   48a990448fe6a8f508d94893ab85ce2e
#
_cell.length_a   1.000
_cell.length_b   1.000
_cell.length_c   1.000
_cell.angle_alpha   90.00
_cell.angle_beta   90.00
_cell.angle_gamma   90.00
#
_symmetry.space_group_name_H-M   'P 1'
#
loop_
_entity.id
_entity.type
_entity.pdbx_description
1 polymer ?
#
loop_
_entity_poly.entity_id
_entity_poly.type
_entity_poly.pdbx_seq_one_letter_code
_entity_poly.pdbx_strand_id
1 'polypeptide(L)'
;TDSETLFLPPVIARLPDSKENFRLYKCMVAHLWAQTRFGTFQAELQELMHQFSDPQRALGCFHTMERIRLDACIERELPGLHRDMQRLSSKLDHEHDAIPEYAMFFLQEPVATVHTTIDLLRELHDEIEPVVRCYQGCLDPVAVARKRAERIEREKLLVRVALKELAGEHRRIEKDDKREQNQFSIRKHNDSVHELSFTIELEDDQLVPPEYLSKLITSVMLDFGEIPEEYLVPAGDGEYDISKYKPQEIDQVELRDGSC
;
A
#
# COMPACT_ATOMS: atom_id res chain seq x y z
N THR A 1 -7.11 -7.03 4.84
CA THR A 1 -6.52 -6.85 3.50
C THR A 1 -5.17 -7.55 3.40
N ASP A 2 -4.75 -7.90 2.21
CA ASP A 2 -3.47 -8.53 1.90
C ASP A 2 -2.63 -7.70 0.93
N SER A 3 -2.81 -6.39 0.92
CA SER A 3 -2.18 -5.40 0.04
C SER A 3 -2.67 -5.37 -1.42
N GLU A 4 -3.33 -6.40 -1.92
CA GLU A 4 -3.94 -6.43 -3.27
C GLU A 4 -5.47 -6.44 -3.20
N THR A 5 -6.04 -7.02 -2.15
CA THR A 5 -7.48 -7.27 -2.03
C THR A 5 -8.03 -6.67 -0.74
N LEU A 6 -9.13 -5.93 -0.85
CA LEU A 6 -9.86 -5.44 0.30
C LEU A 6 -10.92 -6.47 0.71
N PHE A 7 -10.72 -7.09 1.88
CA PHE A 7 -11.68 -8.04 2.43
C PHE A 7 -12.71 -7.29 3.28
N LEU A 8 -13.95 -7.38 2.87
CA LEU A 8 -15.07 -6.71 3.52
C LEU A 8 -16.09 -7.76 3.97
N PRO A 9 -16.76 -7.56 5.12
CA PRO A 9 -17.81 -8.46 5.55
C PRO A 9 -18.98 -8.41 4.55
N PRO A 10 -19.62 -9.54 4.25
CA PRO A 10 -20.73 -9.61 3.29
C PRO A 10 -21.96 -8.83 3.77
N VAL A 11 -22.11 -8.66 5.08
CA VAL A 11 -23.21 -7.92 5.71
C VAL A 11 -22.67 -7.07 6.86
N ILE A 12 -23.06 -5.80 6.90
CA ILE A 12 -22.81 -4.89 8.02
C ILE A 12 -24.17 -4.52 8.62
N ALA A 13 -24.40 -4.98 9.85
CA ALA A 13 -25.61 -4.71 10.64
C ALA A 13 -25.26 -4.35 12.09
N ARG A 14 -24.27 -3.50 12.28
CA ARG A 14 -23.78 -3.07 13.60
C ARG A 14 -24.66 -1.96 14.21
N LEU A 15 -25.32 -1.20 13.38
CA LEU A 15 -26.15 -0.05 13.78
C LEU A 15 -27.60 -0.31 13.34
N PRO A 16 -28.60 0.23 14.06
CA PRO A 16 -30.01 0.05 13.72
C PRO A 16 -30.39 0.65 12.36
N ASP A 17 -29.72 1.72 11.94
CA ASP A 17 -30.02 2.43 10.70
C ASP A 17 -29.12 1.92 9.55
N SER A 18 -29.76 1.56 8.43
CA SER A 18 -29.08 1.10 7.22
C SER A 18 -28.16 2.15 6.60
N LYS A 19 -28.49 3.44 6.71
CA LYS A 19 -27.63 4.54 6.23
C LYS A 19 -26.36 4.66 7.06
N GLU A 20 -26.45 4.42 8.37
CA GLU A 20 -25.29 4.41 9.26
C GLU A 20 -24.42 3.17 9.00
N ASN A 21 -25.00 2.02 8.75
CA ASN A 21 -24.25 0.82 8.31
C ASN A 21 -23.56 1.05 6.97
N PHE A 22 -24.19 1.75 6.03
CA PHE A 22 -23.53 2.13 4.77
C PHE A 22 -22.38 3.13 4.98
N ARG A 23 -22.51 4.07 5.93
CA ARG A 23 -21.37 4.94 6.30
C ARG A 23 -20.25 4.14 6.89
N LEU A 24 -20.53 3.20 7.79
CA LEU A 24 -19.51 2.29 8.33
C LEU A 24 -18.80 1.51 7.23
N TYR A 25 -19.55 0.98 6.27
CA TYR A 25 -18.99 0.30 5.10
C TYR A 25 -18.02 1.20 4.33
N LYS A 26 -18.38 2.45 4.05
CA LYS A 26 -17.50 3.41 3.38
C LYS A 26 -16.21 3.68 4.18
N CYS A 27 -16.34 3.81 5.50
CA CYS A 27 -15.19 4.02 6.38
C CYS A 27 -14.26 2.82 6.38
N MET A 28 -14.79 1.59 6.38
CA MET A 28 -14.01 0.36 6.24
C MET A 28 -13.22 0.32 4.93
N VAL A 29 -13.90 0.58 3.81
CA VAL A 29 -13.25 0.62 2.48
C VAL A 29 -12.12 1.64 2.46
N ALA A 30 -12.39 2.84 2.97
CA ALA A 30 -11.39 3.91 2.95
C ALA A 30 -10.21 3.63 3.87
N HIS A 31 -10.44 3.05 5.05
CA HIS A 31 -9.35 2.70 5.95
C HIS A 31 -8.46 1.58 5.37
N LEU A 32 -9.06 0.54 4.78
CA LEU A 32 -8.33 -0.52 4.10
C LEU A 32 -7.56 0.00 2.87
N TRP A 33 -8.17 0.89 2.09
CA TRP A 33 -7.49 1.59 0.99
C TRP A 33 -6.31 2.44 1.50
N ALA A 34 -6.49 3.16 2.61
CA ALA A 34 -5.46 3.99 3.21
C ALA A 34 -4.22 3.18 3.63
N GLN A 35 -4.38 1.94 4.09
CA GLN A 35 -3.27 1.05 4.41
C GLN A 35 -2.34 0.84 3.19
N THR A 36 -2.91 0.63 2.01
CA THR A 36 -2.13 0.51 0.77
C THR A 36 -1.61 1.87 0.30
N ARG A 37 -2.47 2.88 0.28
CA ARG A 37 -2.15 4.22 -0.26
C ARG A 37 -1.05 4.93 0.50
N PHE A 38 -1.02 4.79 1.83
CA PHE A 38 -0.07 5.45 2.72
C PHE A 38 1.02 4.52 3.27
N GLY A 39 1.24 3.39 2.60
CA GLY A 39 2.43 2.57 2.76
C GLY A 39 2.50 1.74 4.05
N THR A 40 1.38 1.38 4.69
CA THR A 40 1.39 0.47 5.85
C THR A 40 2.14 -0.83 5.54
N PHE A 41 2.01 -1.33 4.31
CA PHE A 41 2.62 -2.59 3.86
C PHE A 41 4.05 -2.44 3.32
N GLN A 42 4.66 -1.27 3.40
CA GLN A 42 6.11 -1.09 3.14
C GLN A 42 6.95 -1.72 4.27
N ALA A 43 6.37 -1.87 5.45
CA ALA A 43 7.02 -2.52 6.57
C ALA A 43 6.91 -4.05 6.49
N GLU A 44 7.99 -4.75 6.84
CA GLU A 44 8.01 -6.21 6.99
C GLU A 44 7.36 -6.61 8.33
N LEU A 45 6.03 -6.49 8.40
CA LEU A 45 5.28 -6.63 9.66
C LEU A 45 5.46 -7.99 10.30
N GLN A 46 5.60 -9.06 9.52
CA GLN A 46 5.80 -10.40 10.06
C GLN A 46 7.13 -10.50 10.83
N GLU A 47 8.22 -10.01 10.24
CA GLU A 47 9.54 -10.02 10.87
C GLU A 47 9.60 -9.05 12.06
N LEU A 48 8.95 -7.89 11.92
CA LEU A 48 8.86 -6.92 13.00
C LEU A 48 8.17 -7.51 14.24
N MET A 49 7.03 -8.19 14.07
CA MET A 49 6.29 -8.76 15.18
C MET A 49 7.10 -9.83 15.94
N HIS A 50 7.94 -10.60 15.24
CA HIS A 50 8.81 -11.59 15.89
C HIS A 50 9.90 -10.98 16.78
N GLN A 51 10.13 -9.68 16.74
CA GLN A 51 11.08 -9.00 17.63
C GLN A 51 10.53 -8.76 19.04
N PHE A 52 9.21 -8.91 19.23
CA PHE A 52 8.53 -8.69 20.50
C PHE A 52 8.26 -10.01 21.24
N SER A 53 8.27 -9.94 22.56
CA SER A 53 7.97 -11.10 23.44
C SER A 53 6.54 -11.61 23.27
N ASP A 54 5.60 -10.71 22.99
CA ASP A 54 4.21 -11.00 22.65
C ASP A 54 3.88 -10.39 21.26
N PRO A 55 4.06 -11.16 20.17
CA PRO A 55 3.80 -10.71 18.81
C PRO A 55 2.35 -10.27 18.58
N GLN A 56 1.39 -10.92 19.24
CA GLN A 56 -0.03 -10.63 19.08
C GLN A 56 -0.39 -9.28 19.70
N ARG A 57 0.10 -9.02 20.91
CA ARG A 57 -0.06 -7.73 21.57
C ARG A 57 0.62 -6.62 20.75
N ALA A 58 1.85 -6.84 20.30
CA ALA A 58 2.59 -5.89 19.48
C ALA A 58 1.84 -5.55 18.18
N LEU A 59 1.25 -6.55 17.52
CA LEU A 59 0.41 -6.34 16.35
C LEU A 59 -0.83 -5.48 16.66
N GLY A 60 -1.48 -5.73 17.78
CA GLY A 60 -2.61 -4.93 18.25
C GLY A 60 -2.22 -3.47 18.53
N CYS A 61 -1.08 -3.25 19.21
CA CYS A 61 -0.54 -1.91 19.46
C CYS A 61 -0.15 -1.20 18.15
N PHE A 62 0.53 -1.90 17.24
CA PHE A 62 0.82 -1.37 15.90
C PHE A 62 -0.45 -0.94 15.19
N HIS A 63 -1.46 -1.82 15.16
CA HIS A 63 -2.72 -1.55 14.47
C HIS A 63 -3.46 -0.35 15.07
N THR A 64 -3.39 -0.16 16.39
CA THR A 64 -3.96 1.00 17.07
C THR A 64 -3.27 2.30 16.67
N MET A 65 -1.94 2.34 16.72
CA MET A 65 -1.17 3.54 16.37
C MET A 65 -1.24 3.85 14.87
N GLU A 66 -1.13 2.83 14.03
CA GLU A 66 -1.22 2.97 12.58
C GLU A 66 -2.58 3.53 12.16
N ARG A 67 -3.67 3.15 12.84
CA ARG A 67 -4.98 3.76 12.63
C ARG A 67 -4.95 5.27 12.84
N ILE A 68 -4.32 5.76 13.91
CA ILE A 68 -4.25 7.20 14.19
C ILE A 68 -3.54 7.94 13.05
N ARG A 69 -2.43 7.39 12.56
CA ARG A 69 -1.72 7.93 11.41
C ARG A 69 -2.58 7.95 10.15
N LEU A 70 -3.25 6.83 9.86
CA LEU A 70 -4.12 6.69 8.69
C LEU A 70 -5.36 7.58 8.79
N ASP A 71 -5.96 7.73 9.97
CA ASP A 71 -7.10 8.63 10.21
C ASP A 71 -6.70 10.08 9.89
N ALA A 72 -5.50 10.51 10.28
CA ALA A 72 -4.97 11.83 9.93
C ALA A 72 -4.68 11.99 8.42
N CYS A 73 -4.23 10.93 7.74
CA CYS A 73 -4.10 10.94 6.29
C CYS A 73 -5.46 11.04 5.58
N ILE A 74 -6.46 10.29 6.07
CA ILE A 74 -7.84 10.34 5.56
C ILE A 74 -8.47 11.72 5.82
N GLU A 75 -8.20 12.35 6.95
CA GLU A 75 -8.67 13.71 7.25
C GLU A 75 -8.18 14.71 6.20
N ARG A 76 -6.91 14.62 5.81
CA ARG A 76 -6.30 15.51 4.82
C ARG A 76 -6.82 15.28 3.40
N GLU A 77 -6.91 14.01 2.97
CA GLU A 77 -7.31 13.69 1.58
C GLU A 77 -8.83 13.58 1.41
N LEU A 78 -9.55 13.09 2.41
CA LEU A 78 -10.98 12.79 2.35
C LEU A 78 -11.74 13.38 3.56
N PRO A 79 -11.72 14.71 3.77
CA PRO A 79 -12.25 15.35 4.99
C PRO A 79 -13.76 15.09 5.20
N GLY A 80 -14.50 14.83 4.13
CA GLY A 80 -15.92 14.46 4.21
C GLY A 80 -16.12 13.09 4.86
N LEU A 81 -15.26 12.14 4.54
CA LEU A 81 -15.30 10.79 5.11
C LEU A 81 -14.79 10.77 6.54
N HIS A 82 -13.73 11.52 6.86
CA HIS A 82 -13.26 11.68 8.25
C HIS A 82 -14.37 12.18 9.18
N ARG A 83 -15.20 13.12 8.72
CA ARG A 83 -16.40 13.56 9.49
C ARG A 83 -17.40 12.42 9.70
N ASP A 84 -17.58 11.53 8.72
CA ASP A 84 -18.42 10.34 8.89
C ASP A 84 -17.81 9.36 9.92
N MET A 85 -16.47 9.18 9.93
CA MET A 85 -15.75 8.36 10.91
C MET A 85 -15.93 8.92 12.34
N GLN A 86 -15.77 10.22 12.55
CA GLN A 86 -15.99 10.87 13.84
C GLN A 86 -17.43 10.69 14.36
N ARG A 87 -18.44 10.82 13.47
CA ARG A 87 -19.85 10.59 13.83
C ARG A 87 -20.11 9.14 14.23
N LEU A 88 -19.46 8.18 13.55
CA LEU A 88 -19.59 6.76 13.88
C LEU A 88 -18.90 6.44 15.20
N SER A 89 -17.75 7.02 15.48
CA SER A 89 -17.01 6.82 16.73
C SER A 89 -17.86 7.20 17.94
N SER A 90 -18.60 8.32 17.87
CA SER A 90 -19.49 8.75 18.96
C SER A 90 -20.71 7.84 19.17
N LYS A 91 -21.12 7.08 18.15
CA LYS A 91 -22.28 6.16 18.22
C LYS A 91 -21.90 4.74 18.62
N LEU A 92 -20.65 4.36 18.45
CA LEU A 92 -20.13 3.02 18.66
C LEU A 92 -19.44 2.87 20.03
N ASP A 93 -19.61 3.87 20.92
CA ASP A 93 -18.99 3.92 22.26
C ASP A 93 -17.52 3.50 22.27
N HIS A 94 -16.78 4.05 21.31
CA HIS A 94 -15.37 3.77 21.23
C HIS A 94 -14.63 4.37 22.43
N GLU A 95 -13.98 3.56 23.22
CA GLU A 95 -13.08 3.99 24.29
C GLU A 95 -12.03 4.97 23.77
N HIS A 96 -11.56 5.86 24.62
CA HIS A 96 -10.46 6.75 24.27
C HIS A 96 -9.18 5.93 24.16
N ASP A 97 -8.41 6.23 23.12
CA ASP A 97 -7.10 5.63 22.95
C ASP A 97 -6.18 6.13 24.07
N ALA A 98 -5.68 5.23 24.90
CA ALA A 98 -4.72 5.55 25.95
C ALA A 98 -3.31 5.67 25.34
N ILE A 99 -3.13 6.60 24.42
CA ILE A 99 -1.84 6.87 23.75
C ILE A 99 -1.33 8.23 24.22
N PRO A 100 -0.04 8.34 24.58
CA PRO A 100 0.57 9.60 25.00
C PRO A 100 0.37 10.72 23.96
N GLU A 101 0.13 11.94 24.42
CA GLU A 101 -0.13 13.10 23.51
C GLU A 101 0.99 13.33 22.51
N TYR A 102 2.26 13.15 22.93
CA TYR A 102 3.39 13.32 22.02
C TYR A 102 3.40 12.30 20.89
N ALA A 103 3.02 11.04 21.18
CA ALA A 103 2.93 10.00 20.16
C ALA A 103 1.78 10.27 19.19
N MET A 104 0.63 10.73 19.69
CA MET A 104 -0.47 11.19 18.83
C MET A 104 -0.02 12.34 17.93
N PHE A 105 0.73 13.31 18.47
CA PHE A 105 1.26 14.43 17.70
C PHE A 105 2.14 13.93 16.54
N PHE A 106 3.13 13.06 16.80
CA PHE A 106 4.00 12.52 15.76
C PHE A 106 3.25 11.70 14.70
N LEU A 107 2.27 10.89 15.10
CA LEU A 107 1.46 10.10 14.17
C LEU A 107 0.57 10.97 13.25
N GLN A 108 0.17 12.14 13.71
CA GLN A 108 -0.69 13.06 12.97
C GLN A 108 0.07 14.04 12.06
N GLU A 109 1.40 14.09 12.17
CA GLU A 109 2.20 14.96 11.30
C GLU A 109 2.07 14.57 9.81
N PRO A 110 2.08 15.55 8.88
CA PRO A 110 1.99 15.28 7.44
C PRO A 110 3.12 14.39 6.89
N VAL A 111 4.27 14.42 7.54
CA VAL A 111 5.46 13.65 7.16
C VAL A 111 5.52 12.27 7.80
N ALA A 112 4.56 11.92 8.67
CA ALA A 112 4.53 10.63 9.35
C ALA A 112 4.35 9.48 8.35
N THR A 113 5.20 8.47 8.49
CA THR A 113 5.18 7.25 7.69
C THR A 113 4.92 6.03 8.59
N VAL A 114 4.79 4.85 8.00
CA VAL A 114 4.73 3.59 8.76
C VAL A 114 5.96 3.42 9.68
N HIS A 115 7.12 3.95 9.31
CA HIS A 115 8.32 3.91 10.17
C HIS A 115 8.14 4.72 11.45
N THR A 116 7.43 5.85 11.40
CA THR A 116 7.05 6.61 12.59
C THR A 116 6.21 5.75 13.54
N THR A 117 5.25 4.99 13.01
CA THR A 117 4.44 4.04 13.79
C THR A 117 5.32 2.94 14.41
N ILE A 118 6.28 2.40 13.65
CA ILE A 118 7.19 1.34 14.12
C ILE A 118 8.10 1.84 15.25
N ASP A 119 8.64 3.03 15.13
CA ASP A 119 9.53 3.59 16.15
C ASP A 119 8.77 3.83 17.47
N LEU A 120 7.56 4.36 17.39
CA LEU A 120 6.67 4.51 18.55
C LEU A 120 6.21 3.15 19.11
N LEU A 121 5.99 2.14 18.28
CA LEU A 121 5.69 0.79 18.74
C LEU A 121 6.82 0.23 19.60
N ARG A 122 8.07 0.36 19.18
CA ARG A 122 9.23 -0.11 19.94
C ARG A 122 9.34 0.56 21.31
N GLU A 123 8.94 1.82 21.39
CA GLU A 123 8.96 2.60 22.64
C GLU A 123 7.78 2.27 23.56
N LEU A 124 6.57 2.11 23.01
CA LEU A 124 5.32 2.17 23.78
C LEU A 124 4.54 0.85 23.87
N HIS A 125 4.98 -0.24 23.23
CA HIS A 125 4.17 -1.48 23.14
C HIS A 125 3.81 -2.10 24.50
N ASP A 126 4.61 -1.84 25.54
CA ASP A 126 4.34 -2.31 26.91
C ASP A 126 3.40 -1.38 27.68
N GLU A 127 3.28 -0.11 27.27
CA GLU A 127 2.57 0.94 27.99
C GLU A 127 1.13 1.13 27.49
N ILE A 128 0.87 0.80 26.23
CA ILE A 128 -0.45 1.02 25.60
C ILE A 128 -1.26 -0.27 25.52
N GLU A 129 -2.58 -0.11 25.64
CA GLU A 129 -3.52 -1.19 25.38
C GLU A 129 -4.00 -1.13 23.93
N PRO A 130 -4.00 -2.27 23.21
CA PRO A 130 -4.48 -2.30 21.83
C PRO A 130 -5.99 -2.08 21.76
N VAL A 131 -6.41 -1.11 20.94
CA VAL A 131 -7.81 -0.77 20.71
C VAL A 131 -8.12 -0.86 19.22
N VAL A 132 -8.90 -1.86 18.82
CA VAL A 132 -9.29 -2.05 17.43
C VAL A 132 -10.66 -1.45 17.18
N ARG A 133 -10.75 -0.53 16.22
CA ARG A 133 -12.01 0.06 15.78
C ARG A 133 -12.70 -0.82 14.73
N CYS A 134 -14.01 -0.84 14.73
CA CYS A 134 -14.79 -1.70 13.86
C CYS A 134 -14.60 -1.42 12.34
N TYR A 135 -14.03 -0.27 11.97
CA TYR A 135 -13.73 0.07 10.57
C TYR A 135 -12.30 -0.27 10.13
N GLN A 136 -11.42 -0.69 11.03
CA GLN A 136 -10.03 -0.99 10.68
C GLN A 136 -9.84 -2.27 9.87
N GLY A 137 -10.76 -3.23 10.01
CA GLY A 137 -10.60 -4.57 9.48
C GLY A 137 -9.55 -5.38 10.25
N CYS A 138 -9.18 -6.54 9.72
CA CYS A 138 -8.13 -7.39 10.27
C CYS A 138 -6.82 -7.16 9.52
N LEU A 139 -5.73 -7.14 10.27
CA LEU A 139 -4.37 -7.09 9.74
C LEU A 139 -3.73 -8.47 9.94
N ASP A 140 -3.41 -9.16 8.84
CA ASP A 140 -2.74 -10.45 8.82
C ASP A 140 -1.34 -10.32 8.20
N PRO A 141 -0.27 -10.18 9.03
CA PRO A 141 1.08 -9.99 8.54
C PRO A 141 1.58 -11.15 7.67
N VAL A 142 1.14 -12.38 7.93
CA VAL A 142 1.57 -13.56 7.16
C VAL A 142 0.94 -13.55 5.76
N ALA A 143 -0.36 -13.27 5.68
CA ALA A 143 -1.04 -13.15 4.39
C ALA A 143 -0.49 -11.98 3.57
N VAL A 144 -0.21 -10.84 4.22
CA VAL A 144 0.42 -9.66 3.58
C VAL A 144 1.80 -10.01 3.04
N ALA A 145 2.68 -10.63 3.84
CA ALA A 145 4.04 -10.99 3.42
C ALA A 145 4.03 -11.93 2.22
N ARG A 146 3.17 -12.97 2.26
CA ARG A 146 3.02 -13.92 1.15
C ARG A 146 2.55 -13.22 -0.14
N LYS A 147 1.49 -12.42 -0.06
CA LYS A 147 0.95 -11.71 -1.23
C LYS A 147 1.92 -10.68 -1.78
N ARG A 148 2.63 -9.99 -0.90
CA ARG A 148 3.68 -9.06 -1.31
C ARG A 148 4.80 -9.76 -2.05
N ALA A 149 5.29 -10.91 -1.56
CA ALA A 149 6.32 -11.68 -2.24
C ALA A 149 5.87 -12.16 -3.65
N GLU A 150 4.64 -12.72 -3.75
CA GLU A 150 4.06 -13.11 -5.03
C GLU A 150 3.95 -11.92 -6.02
N ARG A 151 3.56 -10.74 -5.51
CA ARG A 151 3.44 -9.52 -6.32
C ARG A 151 4.80 -8.99 -6.76
N ILE A 152 5.78 -8.92 -5.87
CA ILE A 152 7.14 -8.49 -6.17
C ILE A 152 7.72 -9.28 -7.34
N GLU A 153 7.68 -10.61 -7.28
CA GLU A 153 8.21 -11.46 -8.34
C GLU A 153 7.46 -11.26 -9.68
N ARG A 154 6.13 -11.14 -9.61
CA ARG A 154 5.30 -10.88 -10.78
C ARG A 154 5.61 -9.52 -11.41
N GLU A 155 5.59 -8.45 -10.62
CA GLU A 155 5.81 -7.08 -11.10
C GLU A 155 7.23 -6.88 -11.60
N LYS A 156 8.22 -7.47 -10.93
CA LYS A 156 9.60 -7.47 -11.38
C LYS A 156 9.74 -8.05 -12.80
N LEU A 157 9.13 -9.22 -13.05
CA LEU A 157 9.13 -9.81 -14.39
C LEU A 157 8.43 -8.90 -15.40
N LEU A 158 7.24 -8.36 -15.06
CA LEU A 158 6.47 -7.52 -15.96
C LEU A 158 7.19 -6.21 -16.31
N VAL A 159 7.81 -5.54 -15.33
CA VAL A 159 8.61 -4.33 -15.57
C VAL A 159 9.78 -4.64 -16.48
N ARG A 160 10.54 -5.71 -16.21
CA ARG A 160 11.71 -6.10 -17.02
C ARG A 160 11.35 -6.46 -18.47
N VAL A 161 10.21 -7.12 -18.68
CA VAL A 161 9.71 -7.41 -20.04
C VAL A 161 9.27 -6.12 -20.74
N ALA A 162 8.56 -5.24 -20.04
CA ALA A 162 8.12 -3.96 -20.59
C ALA A 162 9.30 -3.03 -20.95
N LEU A 163 10.36 -3.01 -20.13
CA LEU A 163 11.58 -2.27 -20.44
C LEU A 163 12.31 -2.84 -21.67
N LYS A 164 12.30 -4.18 -21.84
CA LYS A 164 12.84 -4.81 -23.05
C LYS A 164 12.08 -4.37 -24.31
N GLU A 165 10.75 -4.36 -24.26
CA GLU A 165 9.90 -3.90 -25.36
C GLU A 165 10.17 -2.43 -25.69
N LEU A 166 10.22 -1.57 -24.64
CA LEU A 166 10.48 -0.13 -24.80
C LEU A 166 11.86 0.14 -25.42
N ALA A 167 12.91 -0.57 -24.98
CA ALA A 167 14.23 -0.48 -25.59
C ALA A 167 14.24 -0.93 -27.06
N GLY A 168 13.48 -1.98 -27.39
CA GLY A 168 13.35 -2.46 -28.75
C GLY A 168 12.66 -1.47 -29.68
N GLU A 169 11.62 -0.79 -29.18
CA GLU A 169 10.93 0.27 -29.92
C GLU A 169 11.83 1.50 -30.15
N HIS A 170 12.54 1.94 -29.11
CA HIS A 170 13.49 3.06 -29.21
C HIS A 170 14.57 2.83 -30.25
N ARG A 171 15.22 1.63 -30.23
CA ARG A 171 16.24 1.26 -31.23
C ARG A 171 15.71 1.23 -32.68
N ARG A 172 14.46 0.79 -32.90
CA ARG A 172 13.84 0.80 -34.23
C ARG A 172 13.66 2.23 -34.76
N ILE A 173 13.39 3.18 -33.87
CA ILE A 173 13.22 4.60 -34.22
C ILE A 173 14.59 5.20 -34.58
N GLU A 174 15.62 4.96 -33.80
CA GLU A 174 16.95 5.53 -33.98
C GLU A 174 17.80 4.85 -35.07
N LYS A 175 17.40 3.66 -35.56
CA LYS A 175 18.17 2.84 -36.52
C LYS A 175 19.57 2.47 -36.02
N ASP A 176 19.76 2.38 -34.70
CA ASP A 176 21.03 2.02 -34.07
C ASP A 176 21.03 0.56 -33.62
N ASP A 177 21.78 -0.28 -34.42
CA ASP A 177 21.83 -1.75 -34.26
C ASP A 177 22.98 -2.19 -33.31
N LYS A 178 23.74 -1.25 -32.72
CA LYS A 178 25.03 -1.56 -32.11
C LYS A 178 25.15 -1.42 -30.61
N ARG A 179 24.13 -0.97 -29.92
CA ARG A 179 24.21 -0.76 -28.45
C ARG A 179 23.74 -1.99 -27.70
N GLU A 180 24.65 -2.66 -27.00
CA GLU A 180 24.37 -3.88 -26.22
C GLU A 180 23.95 -3.62 -24.78
N GLN A 181 24.16 -2.40 -24.24
CA GLN A 181 23.83 -2.09 -22.85
C GLN A 181 22.61 -1.17 -22.78
N ASN A 182 21.54 -1.69 -22.23
CA ASN A 182 20.33 -0.92 -21.93
C ASN A 182 20.32 -0.58 -20.45
N GLN A 183 20.92 0.53 -20.07
CA GLN A 183 20.87 1.01 -18.69
C GLN A 183 19.67 1.97 -18.54
N PHE A 184 18.63 1.50 -17.89
CA PHE A 184 17.48 2.30 -17.54
C PHE A 184 17.71 3.01 -16.21
N SER A 185 17.22 4.23 -16.12
CA SER A 185 17.05 4.95 -14.85
C SER A 185 15.64 5.53 -14.74
N ILE A 186 15.16 5.66 -13.50
CA ILE A 186 13.87 6.27 -13.22
C ILE A 186 14.09 7.38 -12.23
N ARG A 187 13.70 8.61 -12.63
CA ARG A 187 13.76 9.78 -11.77
C ARG A 187 12.37 10.14 -11.27
N LYS A 188 12.22 10.19 -9.96
CA LYS A 188 11.00 10.65 -9.30
C LYS A 188 10.97 12.18 -9.27
N HIS A 189 9.85 12.76 -9.64
CA HIS A 189 9.59 14.19 -9.53
C HIS A 189 8.73 14.46 -8.27
N ASN A 190 9.20 15.38 -7.43
CA ASN A 190 8.53 15.72 -6.17
C ASN A 190 7.53 16.88 -6.31
N ASP A 191 6.92 17.06 -7.48
CA ASP A 191 6.14 18.25 -7.79
C ASP A 191 4.77 18.34 -7.10
N SER A 192 4.27 17.24 -6.54
CA SER A 192 3.04 17.25 -5.74
C SER A 192 2.99 16.13 -4.72
N VAL A 193 2.37 16.40 -3.57
CA VAL A 193 2.16 15.42 -2.50
C VAL A 193 1.17 14.31 -2.94
N HIS A 194 0.45 14.52 -4.04
CA HIS A 194 -0.69 13.69 -4.43
C HIS A 194 -0.50 12.86 -5.71
N GLU A 195 0.49 13.17 -6.55
CA GLU A 195 0.78 12.40 -7.77
C GLU A 195 2.24 11.96 -7.80
N LEU A 196 2.44 10.64 -7.92
CA LEU A 196 3.75 10.07 -8.20
C LEU A 196 4.05 10.33 -9.67
N SER A 197 4.83 11.39 -9.95
CA SER A 197 5.37 11.64 -11.29
C SER A 197 6.80 11.15 -11.38
N PHE A 198 7.14 10.53 -12.50
CA PHE A 198 8.48 10.02 -12.76
C PHE A 198 8.81 10.08 -14.25
N THR A 199 10.09 10.07 -14.56
CA THR A 199 10.62 9.98 -15.92
C THR A 199 11.44 8.70 -16.05
N ILE A 200 11.28 8.00 -17.16
CA ILE A 200 12.15 6.87 -17.54
C ILE A 200 13.19 7.39 -18.51
N GLU A 201 14.44 7.10 -18.24
CA GLU A 201 15.57 7.44 -19.09
C GLU A 201 16.29 6.16 -19.55
N LEU A 202 16.67 6.12 -20.79
CA LEU A 202 17.55 5.11 -21.37
C LEU A 202 18.78 5.82 -21.91
N GLU A 203 19.95 5.62 -21.31
CA GLU A 203 21.22 6.24 -21.75
C GLU A 203 21.15 7.77 -21.95
N ASP A 204 20.46 8.50 -21.09
CA ASP A 204 20.19 9.95 -21.14
C ASP A 204 19.00 10.39 -22.02
N ASP A 205 18.40 9.49 -22.81
CA ASP A 205 17.19 9.80 -23.58
C ASP A 205 15.93 9.59 -22.72
N GLN A 206 15.09 10.63 -22.69
CA GLN A 206 13.81 10.54 -22.00
C GLN A 206 12.81 9.74 -22.83
N LEU A 207 12.26 8.69 -22.21
CA LEU A 207 11.25 7.84 -22.82
C LEU A 207 9.88 8.07 -22.22
N VAL A 208 8.85 8.04 -23.07
CA VAL A 208 7.45 8.08 -22.62
C VAL A 208 6.98 6.64 -22.41
N PRO A 209 6.77 6.21 -21.15
CA PRO A 209 6.33 4.85 -20.88
C PRO A 209 4.88 4.64 -21.33
N PRO A 210 4.54 3.44 -21.82
CA PRO A 210 3.14 3.06 -22.02
C PRO A 210 2.39 3.07 -20.67
N GLU A 211 1.07 3.28 -20.71
CA GLU A 211 0.24 3.42 -19.50
C GLU A 211 0.38 2.24 -18.54
N TYR A 212 0.45 1.02 -19.06
CA TYR A 212 0.59 -0.18 -18.22
C TYR A 212 1.93 -0.21 -17.47
N LEU A 213 3.03 0.21 -18.10
CA LEU A 213 4.34 0.31 -17.45
C LEU A 213 4.34 1.40 -16.38
N SER A 214 3.69 2.53 -16.65
CA SER A 214 3.51 3.60 -15.67
C SER A 214 2.77 3.11 -14.42
N LYS A 215 1.72 2.32 -14.59
CA LYS A 215 0.97 1.70 -13.48
C LYS A 215 1.83 0.70 -12.68
N LEU A 216 2.62 -0.14 -13.36
CA LEU A 216 3.54 -1.08 -12.70
C LEU A 216 4.59 -0.34 -11.88
N ILE A 217 5.24 0.67 -12.45
CA ILE A 217 6.24 1.48 -11.75
C ILE A 217 5.62 2.18 -10.54
N THR A 218 4.41 2.73 -10.67
CA THR A 218 3.69 3.34 -9.54
C THR A 218 3.43 2.31 -8.43
N SER A 219 3.02 1.09 -8.78
CA SER A 219 2.81 0.01 -7.82
C SER A 219 4.10 -0.35 -7.06
N VAL A 220 5.20 -0.52 -7.77
CA VAL A 220 6.52 -0.79 -7.17
C VAL A 220 6.97 0.36 -6.27
N MET A 221 6.77 1.60 -6.69
CA MET A 221 7.09 2.78 -5.86
C MET A 221 6.24 2.85 -4.58
N LEU A 222 4.98 2.43 -4.63
CA LEU A 222 4.13 2.35 -3.43
C LEU A 222 4.62 1.27 -2.46
N ASP A 223 5.20 0.17 -2.95
CA ASP A 223 5.71 -0.91 -2.13
C ASP A 223 7.07 -0.63 -1.48
N PHE A 224 7.98 -0.01 -2.25
CA PHE A 224 9.38 0.16 -1.85
C PHE A 224 9.75 1.61 -1.54
N GLY A 225 8.92 2.57 -1.92
CA GLY A 225 9.27 4.01 -1.87
C GLY A 225 10.14 4.47 -3.04
N GLU A 226 10.88 3.55 -3.66
CA GLU A 226 11.76 3.74 -4.83
C GLU A 226 11.70 2.52 -5.74
N ILE A 227 12.34 2.58 -6.91
CA ILE A 227 12.46 1.42 -7.79
C ILE A 227 13.81 0.74 -7.53
N PRO A 228 13.81 -0.53 -7.07
CA PRO A 228 15.06 -1.27 -6.88
C PRO A 228 15.79 -1.49 -8.21
N GLU A 229 17.13 -1.40 -8.19
CA GLU A 229 17.98 -1.54 -9.41
C GLU A 229 17.70 -2.83 -10.20
N GLU A 230 17.35 -3.89 -9.51
CA GLU A 230 17.05 -5.18 -10.12
C GLU A 230 15.81 -5.20 -11.02
N TYR A 231 14.92 -4.20 -10.88
CA TYR A 231 13.78 -3.99 -11.77
C TYR A 231 14.17 -3.29 -13.07
N LEU A 232 15.28 -2.53 -13.05
CA LEU A 232 15.73 -1.70 -14.16
C LEU A 232 16.56 -2.47 -15.19
N VAL A 233 16.84 -3.75 -14.94
CA VAL A 233 17.53 -4.64 -15.88
C VAL A 233 16.50 -5.26 -16.82
N PRO A 234 16.52 -4.96 -18.13
CA PRO A 234 15.60 -5.55 -19.09
C PRO A 234 15.65 -7.08 -19.08
N ALA A 235 14.53 -7.72 -19.42
CA ALA A 235 14.49 -9.16 -19.54
C ALA A 235 15.42 -9.63 -20.67
N GLY A 236 16.12 -10.76 -20.45
CA GLY A 236 16.99 -11.37 -21.45
C GLY A 236 16.25 -11.91 -22.67
N ASP A 237 16.98 -12.52 -23.61
CA ASP A 237 16.38 -13.15 -24.79
C ASP A 237 15.65 -14.43 -24.39
N GLY A 238 14.34 -14.44 -24.59
CA GLY A 238 13.45 -15.54 -24.26
C GLY A 238 12.00 -15.16 -24.54
N GLU A 239 11.14 -16.17 -24.69
CA GLU A 239 9.71 -15.98 -24.70
C GLU A 239 9.21 -15.96 -23.25
N TYR A 240 8.60 -14.85 -22.83
CA TYR A 240 8.00 -14.70 -21.52
C TYR A 240 6.48 -14.76 -21.66
N ASP A 241 5.87 -15.81 -21.10
CA ASP A 241 4.41 -15.88 -21.02
C ASP A 241 3.88 -14.98 -19.91
N ILE A 242 3.64 -13.73 -20.28
CA ILE A 242 3.04 -12.72 -19.38
C ILE A 242 1.51 -12.73 -19.43
N SER A 243 0.88 -13.58 -20.26
CA SER A 243 -0.57 -13.60 -20.44
C SER A 243 -1.32 -13.92 -19.14
N LYS A 244 -0.74 -14.80 -18.30
CA LYS A 244 -1.26 -15.16 -16.97
C LYS A 244 -1.18 -14.04 -15.94
N TYR A 245 -0.39 -12.98 -16.21
CA TYR A 245 -0.20 -11.85 -15.30
C TYR A 245 -0.92 -10.58 -15.77
N LYS A 246 -1.55 -10.61 -16.96
CA LYS A 246 -2.41 -9.49 -17.37
C LYS A 246 -3.52 -9.34 -16.34
N PRO A 247 -3.84 -8.10 -15.93
CA PRO A 247 -5.00 -7.87 -15.06
C PRO A 247 -6.20 -8.57 -15.68
N GLN A 248 -6.73 -9.59 -15.02
CA GLN A 248 -8.08 -10.05 -15.35
C GLN A 248 -8.96 -8.84 -15.00
N GLU A 249 -9.76 -8.39 -15.96
CA GLU A 249 -10.85 -7.48 -15.63
C GLU A 249 -11.64 -8.14 -14.52
N ILE A 250 -11.58 -7.54 -13.32
CA ILE A 250 -12.19 -8.13 -12.12
C ILE A 250 -13.69 -7.84 -12.22
N ASP A 251 -14.40 -8.66 -12.97
CA ASP A 251 -15.86 -8.70 -12.96
C ASP A 251 -16.41 -9.63 -11.86
N GLN A 252 -15.55 -10.20 -11.01
CA GLN A 252 -15.97 -11.14 -9.98
C GLN A 252 -15.62 -10.64 -8.59
N VAL A 253 -16.64 -10.28 -7.83
CA VAL A 253 -16.58 -10.16 -6.38
C VAL A 253 -16.59 -11.57 -5.80
N GLU A 254 -15.43 -12.12 -5.46
CA GLU A 254 -15.36 -13.36 -4.69
C GLU A 254 -15.79 -13.05 -3.24
N LEU A 255 -16.99 -13.55 -2.89
CA LEU A 255 -17.45 -13.55 -1.51
C LEU A 255 -16.71 -14.67 -0.76
N ARG A 256 -15.68 -14.32 0.01
CA ARG A 256 -15.07 -15.24 0.97
C ARG A 256 -15.72 -15.02 2.33
N ASP A 257 -16.09 -16.13 2.99
CA ASP A 257 -16.54 -16.10 4.37
C ASP A 257 -15.39 -15.62 5.26
N GLY A 258 -15.41 -14.33 5.58
CA GLY A 258 -14.44 -13.71 6.49
C GLY A 258 -14.85 -13.92 7.94
N SER A 259 -14.49 -15.05 8.52
CA SER A 259 -14.44 -15.19 9.98
C SER A 259 -13.10 -14.65 10.45
N CYS A 260 -13.07 -13.43 10.99
CA CYS A 260 -12.05 -12.93 11.91
C CYS A 260 -12.51 -13.13 13.33
#